data_43748e526fb4f2265d53b8a409c7896f
#
_entry.id   43748e526fb4f2265d53b8a409c7896f
#
_cell.length_a   1.000
_cell.length_b   1.000
_cell.length_c   1.000
_cell.angle_alpha   90.00
_cell.angle_beta   90.00
_cell.angle_gamma   90.00
#
_symmetry.space_group_name_H-M   'P 1'
#
loop_
_entity.id
_entity.type
_entity.pdbx_description
1 polymer ?
#
loop_
_entity_poly.entity_id
_entity_poly.type
_entity_poly.pdbx_seq_one_letter_code
_entity_poly.pdbx_strand_id
1 'polypeptide(L)'
;MTPPLVELPDFNNLRSVMPQSQSDPDTALMMRVRAGGDEATEAMRELVERWQQPIMNFVYRTLPDATEAEDLAQAVFVQLWKTSARYHPSAKFSTFLFTIARNLTLNEVRRRSRHPADSIDVENSEDESHPLRQYTDSTILGPDLSALQEETLTKVEEALADLPEKQRTALLLCKEGELSYEEISKILGTSLQATKSLIHRAREILKVRLKPYLHSGEWNRE
;
A
#
# COMPACT_ATOMS: atom_id res chain seq x y z
N MET A 1 0.32 -26.70 12.36
CA MET A 1 -0.76 -26.46 11.36
C MET A 1 -0.21 -25.44 10.37
N THR A 2 0.06 -25.85 9.16
CA THR A 2 0.60 -24.98 8.12
C THR A 2 -0.50 -24.02 7.68
N PRO A 3 -0.27 -22.68 7.65
CA PRO A 3 -1.30 -21.75 7.17
C PRO A 3 -1.62 -22.05 5.70
N PRO A 4 -2.86 -21.86 5.25
CA PRO A 4 -3.24 -22.11 3.87
C PRO A 4 -2.44 -21.19 2.95
N LEU A 5 -1.88 -21.79 1.89
CA LEU A 5 -1.23 -21.07 0.81
C LEU A 5 -2.23 -20.06 0.23
N VAL A 6 -1.83 -18.78 0.23
CA VAL A 6 -2.60 -17.74 -0.44
C VAL A 6 -2.65 -18.08 -1.93
N GLU A 7 -3.80 -18.50 -2.42
CA GLU A 7 -4.01 -18.67 -3.86
C GLU A 7 -3.89 -17.30 -4.53
N LEU A 8 -2.80 -17.13 -5.27
CA LEU A 8 -2.64 -15.97 -6.15
C LEU A 8 -3.65 -16.11 -7.31
N PRO A 9 -4.27 -15.02 -7.75
CA PRO A 9 -5.16 -15.06 -8.91
C PRO A 9 -4.41 -15.59 -10.12
N ASP A 10 -5.09 -16.38 -10.96
CA ASP A 10 -4.51 -16.96 -12.19
C ASP A 10 -4.28 -15.85 -13.22
N PHE A 11 -3.02 -15.39 -13.32
CA PHE A 11 -2.60 -14.36 -14.25
C PHE A 11 -2.54 -14.83 -15.72
N ASN A 12 -2.75 -16.13 -16.02
CA ASN A 12 -2.74 -16.66 -17.37
C ASN A 12 -3.92 -16.20 -18.24
N ASN A 13 -4.98 -15.66 -17.65
CA ASN A 13 -6.17 -15.23 -18.39
C ASN A 13 -6.11 -13.78 -18.91
N LEU A 14 -4.93 -13.11 -18.82
CA LEU A 14 -4.74 -11.72 -19.24
C LEU A 14 -4.08 -11.55 -20.61
N ARG A 15 -4.19 -12.57 -21.48
CA ARG A 15 -3.48 -12.65 -22.76
C ARG A 15 -4.00 -11.76 -23.90
N SER A 16 -4.86 -10.80 -23.67
CA SER A 16 -5.33 -9.92 -24.76
C SER A 16 -5.00 -8.44 -24.49
N VAL A 17 -4.22 -7.90 -25.44
CA VAL A 17 -3.88 -6.48 -25.64
C VAL A 17 -2.68 -5.96 -24.82
N MET A 18 -1.49 -6.15 -25.37
CA MET A 18 -0.32 -5.33 -25.05
C MET A 18 -0.10 -4.28 -26.13
N PRO A 19 -0.15 -2.96 -25.84
CA PRO A 19 0.66 -2.00 -26.58
C PRO A 19 2.12 -2.26 -26.19
N GLN A 20 3.04 -2.27 -27.16
CA GLN A 20 4.48 -2.28 -26.94
C GLN A 20 4.87 -0.96 -26.28
N SER A 21 4.82 -0.90 -24.98
CA SER A 21 5.28 0.18 -24.14
C SER A 21 6.70 -0.16 -23.69
N GLN A 22 7.58 0.83 -23.70
CA GLN A 22 8.93 0.81 -23.15
C GLN A 22 8.99 -0.11 -21.94
N SER A 23 9.89 -1.06 -21.94
CA SER A 23 9.99 -2.08 -20.89
C SER A 23 10.13 -1.37 -19.54
N ASP A 24 9.12 -1.49 -18.70
CA ASP A 24 9.14 -1.01 -17.32
C ASP A 24 10.44 -1.48 -16.65
N PRO A 25 11.32 -0.59 -16.18
CA PRO A 25 12.62 -0.94 -15.63
C PRO A 25 12.49 -1.93 -14.45
N ASP A 26 11.43 -1.85 -13.68
CA ASP A 26 11.17 -2.76 -12.56
C ASP A 26 10.76 -4.15 -13.05
N THR A 27 10.08 -4.23 -14.17
CA THR A 27 9.84 -5.51 -14.87
C THR A 27 11.16 -6.16 -15.29
N ALA A 28 12.13 -5.39 -15.79
CA ALA A 28 13.45 -5.93 -16.15
C ALA A 28 14.21 -6.44 -14.92
N LEU A 29 14.20 -5.70 -13.81
CA LEU A 29 14.77 -6.15 -12.53
C LEU A 29 14.11 -7.43 -12.05
N MET A 30 12.77 -7.50 -12.07
CA MET A 30 12.05 -8.70 -11.64
C MET A 30 12.32 -9.91 -12.52
N MET A 31 12.61 -9.73 -13.81
CA MET A 31 13.04 -10.81 -14.68
C MET A 31 14.44 -11.31 -14.31
N ARG A 32 15.36 -10.45 -13.86
CA ARG A 32 16.67 -10.84 -13.31
C ARG A 32 16.50 -11.61 -12.00
N VAL A 33 15.62 -11.16 -11.09
CA VAL A 33 15.27 -11.91 -9.88
C VAL A 33 14.76 -13.31 -10.23
N ARG A 34 13.86 -13.41 -11.21
CA ARG A 34 13.32 -14.68 -11.68
C ARG A 34 14.38 -15.62 -12.26
N ALA A 35 15.36 -15.08 -12.97
CA ALA A 35 16.44 -15.86 -13.57
C ALA A 35 17.32 -16.54 -12.52
N GLY A 36 17.38 -16.00 -11.29
CA GLY A 36 18.23 -16.53 -10.24
C GLY A 36 19.71 -16.17 -10.41
N GLY A 37 20.57 -16.82 -9.63
CA GLY A 37 22.01 -16.58 -9.65
C GLY A 37 22.43 -15.35 -8.85
N ASP A 38 23.69 -14.93 -9.01
CA ASP A 38 24.30 -13.84 -8.22
C ASP A 38 23.60 -12.48 -8.47
N GLU A 39 23.13 -12.23 -9.69
CA GLU A 39 22.45 -11.00 -10.06
C GLU A 39 21.03 -10.88 -9.47
N ALA A 40 20.42 -11.99 -9.06
CA ALA A 40 19.06 -11.97 -8.52
C ALA A 40 18.96 -11.20 -7.20
N THR A 41 19.96 -11.36 -6.33
CA THR A 41 20.03 -10.68 -5.03
C THR A 41 20.17 -9.17 -5.22
N GLU A 42 21.04 -8.76 -6.14
CA GLU A 42 21.25 -7.33 -6.44
C GLU A 42 20.00 -6.70 -7.07
N ALA A 43 19.37 -7.38 -8.04
CA ALA A 43 18.13 -6.90 -8.64
C ALA A 43 16.99 -6.80 -7.61
N MET A 44 16.91 -7.74 -6.66
CA MET A 44 15.93 -7.68 -5.58
C MET A 44 16.22 -6.52 -4.63
N ARG A 45 17.48 -6.25 -4.30
CA ARG A 45 17.88 -5.13 -3.47
C ARG A 45 17.41 -3.79 -4.10
N GLU A 46 17.65 -3.61 -5.42
CA GLU A 46 17.19 -2.42 -6.13
C GLU A 46 15.65 -2.26 -6.08
N LEU A 47 14.89 -3.38 -6.22
CA LEU A 47 13.43 -3.34 -6.10
C LEU A 47 12.99 -2.98 -4.69
N VAL A 48 13.62 -3.55 -3.66
CA VAL A 48 13.33 -3.20 -2.26
C VAL A 48 13.60 -1.73 -2.00
N GLU A 49 14.78 -1.22 -2.35
CA GLU A 49 15.15 0.20 -2.16
C GLU A 49 14.15 1.16 -2.80
N ARG A 50 13.63 0.81 -3.97
CA ARG A 50 12.67 1.65 -4.70
C ARG A 50 11.25 1.57 -4.14
N TRP A 51 10.82 0.39 -3.72
CA TRP A 51 9.43 0.13 -3.38
C TRP A 51 9.14 -0.02 -1.89
N GLN A 52 10.15 -0.07 -1.02
CA GLN A 52 9.93 -0.22 0.43
C GLN A 52 9.02 0.89 0.98
N GLN A 53 9.28 2.16 0.61
CA GLN A 53 8.51 3.29 1.10
C GLN A 53 7.06 3.30 0.59
N PRO A 54 6.79 3.16 -0.72
CA PRO A 54 5.41 3.02 -1.23
C PRO A 54 4.65 1.86 -0.59
N ILE A 55 5.28 0.71 -0.38
CA ILE A 55 4.64 -0.45 0.27
C ILE A 55 4.39 -0.18 1.74
N MET A 56 5.37 0.36 2.48
CA MET A 56 5.21 0.74 3.88
C MET A 56 4.02 1.72 4.04
N ASN A 57 3.97 2.78 3.25
CA ASN A 57 2.88 3.76 3.26
C ASN A 57 1.52 3.12 3.00
N PHE A 58 1.45 2.20 2.02
CA PHE A 58 0.21 1.50 1.69
C PHE A 58 -0.28 0.62 2.84
N VAL A 59 0.62 -0.20 3.40
CA VAL A 59 0.29 -1.13 4.48
C VAL A 59 -0.08 -0.37 5.74
N TYR A 60 0.74 0.60 6.15
CA TYR A 60 0.55 1.42 7.34
C TYR A 60 -0.81 2.16 7.34
N ARG A 61 -1.18 2.78 6.21
CA ARG A 61 -2.46 3.48 6.09
C ARG A 61 -3.67 2.54 5.96
N THR A 62 -3.43 1.25 5.81
CA THR A 62 -4.49 0.25 5.77
C THR A 62 -4.67 -0.46 7.10
N LEU A 63 -3.60 -0.65 7.86
CA LEU A 63 -3.59 -1.24 9.20
C LEU A 63 -3.40 -0.15 10.27
N PRO A 64 -4.15 -0.21 11.39
CA PRO A 64 -4.00 0.77 12.46
C PRO A 64 -2.77 0.55 13.34
N ASP A 65 -2.10 -0.60 13.26
CA ASP A 65 -0.97 -0.98 14.10
C ASP A 65 0.35 -0.82 13.35
N ALA A 66 1.24 0.01 13.89
CA ALA A 66 2.52 0.36 13.26
C ALA A 66 3.48 -0.83 13.17
N THR A 67 3.61 -1.61 14.24
CA THR A 67 4.54 -2.75 14.31
C THR A 67 4.13 -3.85 13.34
N GLU A 68 2.84 -4.18 13.30
CA GLU A 68 2.33 -5.16 12.34
C GLU A 68 2.41 -4.65 10.89
N ALA A 69 2.28 -3.34 10.67
CA ALA A 69 2.44 -2.77 9.34
C ALA A 69 3.88 -2.95 8.82
N GLU A 70 4.88 -2.79 9.68
CA GLU A 70 6.28 -3.03 9.32
C GLU A 70 6.53 -4.50 8.98
N ASP A 71 6.11 -5.43 9.84
CA ASP A 71 6.22 -6.86 9.61
C ASP A 71 5.54 -7.28 8.31
N LEU A 72 4.36 -6.72 8.05
CA LEU A 72 3.61 -7.05 6.85
C LEU A 72 4.26 -6.46 5.59
N ALA A 73 4.82 -5.26 5.66
CA ALA A 73 5.57 -4.68 4.55
C ALA A 73 6.81 -5.51 4.21
N GLN A 74 7.53 -6.00 5.20
CA GLN A 74 8.64 -6.94 5.00
C GLN A 74 8.15 -8.27 4.39
N ALA A 75 7.01 -8.80 4.87
CA ALA A 75 6.41 -10.02 4.34
C ALA A 75 6.02 -9.90 2.86
N VAL A 76 5.68 -8.69 2.36
CA VAL A 76 5.41 -8.44 0.93
C VAL A 76 6.65 -8.78 0.10
N PHE A 77 7.84 -8.31 0.48
CA PHE A 77 9.07 -8.57 -0.26
C PHE A 77 9.53 -10.02 -0.13
N VAL A 78 9.34 -10.64 1.04
CA VAL A 78 9.57 -12.08 1.20
C VAL A 78 8.66 -12.88 0.27
N GLN A 79 7.39 -12.49 0.16
CA GLN A 79 6.44 -13.15 -0.74
C GLN A 79 6.79 -12.89 -2.21
N LEU A 80 7.23 -11.69 -2.56
CA LEU A 80 7.74 -11.33 -3.89
C LEU A 80 8.89 -12.27 -4.29
N TRP A 81 9.89 -12.44 -3.42
CA TRP A 81 11.00 -13.35 -3.63
C TRP A 81 10.54 -14.79 -3.83
N LYS A 82 9.70 -15.30 -2.93
CA LYS A 82 9.16 -16.67 -3.00
C LYS A 82 8.39 -16.97 -4.29
N THR A 83 7.74 -15.96 -4.85
CA THR A 83 6.90 -16.11 -6.05
C THR A 83 7.63 -15.72 -7.33
N SER A 84 8.89 -15.27 -7.23
CA SER A 84 9.69 -14.76 -8.36
C SER A 84 9.78 -15.75 -9.53
N ALA A 85 9.98 -17.05 -9.25
CA ALA A 85 10.06 -18.09 -10.27
C ALA A 85 8.79 -18.21 -11.14
N ARG A 86 7.63 -17.77 -10.61
CA ARG A 86 6.34 -17.79 -11.32
C ARG A 86 5.96 -16.44 -11.93
N TYR A 87 6.82 -15.43 -11.78
CA TYR A 87 6.54 -14.12 -12.33
C TYR A 87 6.47 -14.14 -13.85
N HIS A 88 5.44 -13.56 -14.41
CA HIS A 88 5.28 -13.32 -15.84
C HIS A 88 4.96 -11.84 -16.07
N PRO A 89 5.64 -11.16 -17.00
CA PRO A 89 5.45 -9.73 -17.26
C PRO A 89 4.15 -9.49 -18.06
N SER A 90 3.00 -9.92 -17.53
CA SER A 90 1.68 -9.71 -18.14
C SER A 90 1.03 -8.38 -17.75
N ALA A 91 1.62 -7.66 -16.80
CA ALA A 91 1.23 -6.35 -16.33
C ALA A 91 2.48 -5.62 -15.83
N LYS A 92 2.38 -4.33 -15.49
CA LYS A 92 3.47 -3.61 -14.83
C LYS A 92 3.87 -4.30 -13.52
N PHE A 93 5.15 -4.20 -13.18
CA PHE A 93 5.67 -4.73 -11.93
C PHE A 93 4.90 -4.20 -10.71
N SER A 94 4.60 -2.90 -10.67
CA SER A 94 3.83 -2.29 -9.57
C SER A 94 2.45 -2.94 -9.38
N THR A 95 1.75 -3.31 -10.45
CA THR A 95 0.47 -4.04 -10.36
C THR A 95 0.63 -5.38 -9.66
N PHE A 96 1.70 -6.12 -9.97
CA PHE A 96 2.00 -7.40 -9.33
C PHE A 96 2.36 -7.22 -7.85
N LEU A 97 3.24 -6.27 -7.55
CA LEU A 97 3.69 -5.98 -6.18
C LEU A 97 2.53 -5.55 -5.28
N PHE A 98 1.71 -4.59 -5.72
CA PHE A 98 0.55 -4.13 -4.94
C PHE A 98 -0.58 -5.17 -4.84
N THR A 99 -0.64 -6.14 -5.77
CA THR A 99 -1.53 -7.29 -5.61
C THR A 99 -1.09 -8.16 -4.41
N ILE A 100 0.21 -8.40 -4.27
CA ILE A 100 0.76 -9.12 -3.11
C ILE A 100 0.47 -8.33 -1.83
N ALA A 101 0.82 -7.04 -1.80
CA ALA A 101 0.63 -6.18 -0.64
C ALA A 101 -0.84 -6.16 -0.18
N ARG A 102 -1.77 -5.89 -1.11
CA ARG A 102 -3.21 -5.86 -0.81
C ARG A 102 -3.71 -7.20 -0.27
N ASN A 103 -3.30 -8.33 -0.85
CA ASN A 103 -3.77 -9.64 -0.40
C ASN A 103 -3.29 -9.97 1.01
N LEU A 104 -2.02 -9.69 1.32
CA LEU A 104 -1.48 -9.89 2.67
C LEU A 104 -2.20 -8.98 3.68
N THR A 105 -2.35 -7.69 3.37
CA THR A 105 -3.04 -6.73 4.25
C THR A 105 -4.50 -7.12 4.48
N LEU A 106 -5.23 -7.53 3.43
CA LEU A 106 -6.62 -7.95 3.57
C LEU A 106 -6.77 -9.23 4.41
N ASN A 107 -5.84 -10.17 4.27
CA ASN A 107 -5.83 -11.37 5.10
C ASN A 107 -5.61 -11.03 6.57
N GLU A 108 -4.72 -10.08 6.86
CA GLU A 108 -4.46 -9.61 8.22
C GLU A 108 -5.70 -8.91 8.83
N VAL A 109 -6.32 -7.99 8.10
CA VAL A 109 -7.58 -7.36 8.52
C VAL A 109 -8.67 -8.40 8.82
N ARG A 110 -8.79 -9.42 7.98
CA ARG A 110 -9.74 -10.51 8.20
C ARG A 110 -9.37 -11.40 9.39
N ARG A 111 -8.08 -11.65 9.65
CA ARG A 111 -7.60 -12.40 10.82
C ARG A 111 -8.01 -11.67 12.10
N ARG A 112 -7.75 -10.38 12.20
CA ARG A 112 -8.12 -9.54 13.33
C ARG A 112 -9.64 -9.53 13.57
N SER A 113 -10.43 -9.38 12.52
CA SER A 113 -11.89 -9.37 12.66
C SER A 113 -12.48 -10.68 13.17
N ARG A 114 -11.77 -11.81 12.99
CA ARG A 114 -12.19 -13.13 13.50
C ARG A 114 -11.68 -13.45 14.90
N HIS A 115 -10.56 -12.86 15.31
CA HIS A 115 -9.89 -13.09 16.59
C HIS A 115 -9.64 -11.76 17.32
N PRO A 116 -10.69 -11.08 17.79
CA PRO A 116 -10.53 -9.79 18.50
C PRO A 116 -9.73 -9.91 19.80
N ALA A 117 -9.70 -11.11 20.42
CA ALA A 117 -9.02 -11.33 21.68
C ALA A 117 -7.48 -11.31 21.57
N ASP A 118 -6.91 -11.63 20.40
CA ASP A 118 -5.46 -11.62 20.17
C ASP A 118 -4.90 -10.19 20.00
N SER A 119 -5.78 -9.18 19.93
CA SER A 119 -5.41 -7.77 19.74
C SER A 119 -5.39 -6.95 21.05
N ILE A 120 -5.68 -7.55 22.21
CA ILE A 120 -5.88 -6.79 23.47
C ILE A 120 -4.56 -6.55 24.23
N ASP A 121 -3.47 -7.25 23.89
CA ASP A 121 -2.18 -7.11 24.56
C ASP A 121 -1.25 -6.02 23.97
N VAL A 122 -1.77 -5.14 23.13
CA VAL A 122 -1.03 -3.92 22.78
C VAL A 122 -1.37 -2.87 23.84
N GLU A 123 -0.66 -2.91 24.97
CA GLU A 123 -0.52 -1.76 25.85
C GLU A 123 -0.21 -0.54 24.98
N ASN A 124 -0.98 0.54 25.21
CA ASN A 124 -0.69 1.88 24.68
C ASN A 124 0.75 2.27 25.09
N SER A 125 1.74 1.82 24.35
CA SER A 125 3.04 2.44 24.38
C SER A 125 2.87 3.80 23.71
N GLU A 126 2.82 4.83 24.53
CA GLU A 126 2.94 6.24 24.18
C GLU A 126 4.35 6.53 23.59
N ASP A 127 4.86 5.64 22.75
CA ASP A 127 6.07 5.92 22.00
C ASP A 127 5.67 6.56 20.67
N GLU A 128 5.73 7.89 20.70
CA GLU A 128 5.31 8.82 19.64
C GLU A 128 6.10 8.72 18.32
N SER A 129 6.84 7.67 18.06
CA SER A 129 7.56 7.48 16.82
C SER A 129 6.69 6.82 15.74
N HIS A 130 5.83 7.60 15.13
CA HIS A 130 5.14 7.21 13.90
C HIS A 130 6.19 6.84 12.83
N PRO A 131 6.19 5.60 12.27
CA PRO A 131 7.17 5.20 11.26
C PRO A 131 7.18 6.09 10.02
N LEU A 132 6.07 6.72 9.68
CA LEU A 132 5.99 7.71 8.59
C LEU A 132 6.76 9.00 8.90
N ARG A 133 7.01 9.32 10.17
CA ARG A 133 7.80 10.49 10.57
C ARG A 133 9.29 10.34 10.22
N GLN A 134 9.83 9.12 10.24
CA GLN A 134 11.24 8.87 9.93
C GLN A 134 11.60 9.06 8.45
N TYR A 135 10.59 9.11 7.57
CA TYR A 135 10.77 9.16 6.13
C TYR A 135 10.30 10.45 5.45
N THR A 136 9.76 11.39 6.24
CA THR A 136 9.56 12.76 5.75
C THR A 136 10.85 13.51 6.02
N ASP A 137 11.48 14.03 4.96
CA ASP A 137 12.74 14.78 5.06
C ASP A 137 12.49 16.10 5.80
N SER A 138 12.42 16.02 7.14
CA SER A 138 12.10 17.13 8.06
C SER A 138 13.27 18.11 8.23
N THR A 139 14.39 17.88 7.54
CA THR A 139 15.63 18.62 7.73
C THR A 139 15.63 20.03 7.10
N ILE A 140 14.59 20.40 6.34
CA ILE A 140 14.57 21.67 5.57
C ILE A 140 13.63 22.72 6.19
N LEU A 141 12.75 22.35 7.12
CA LEU A 141 11.73 23.25 7.65
C LEU A 141 12.00 23.62 9.11
N GLY A 142 11.76 24.87 9.47
CA GLY A 142 11.84 25.33 10.87
C GLY A 142 10.83 24.63 11.76
N PRO A 143 11.04 24.63 13.11
CA PRO A 143 10.24 23.86 14.07
C PRO A 143 8.72 24.13 14.00
N ASP A 144 8.31 25.36 13.74
CA ASP A 144 6.88 25.71 13.63
C ASP A 144 6.23 25.13 12.37
N LEU A 145 6.96 25.06 11.25
CA LEU A 145 6.47 24.47 10.01
C LEU A 145 6.44 22.95 10.08
N SER A 146 7.36 22.33 10.83
CA SER A 146 7.38 20.88 11.04
C SER A 146 6.19 20.43 11.91
N ALA A 147 5.85 21.17 12.97
CA ALA A 147 4.70 20.90 13.81
C ALA A 147 3.36 21.01 13.04
N LEU A 148 3.21 22.03 12.20
CA LEU A 148 2.02 22.20 11.36
C LEU A 148 1.88 21.09 10.32
N GLN A 149 2.99 20.64 9.75
CA GLN A 149 2.98 19.49 8.81
C GLN A 149 2.58 18.20 9.52
N GLU A 150 3.09 17.97 10.71
CA GLU A 150 2.79 16.81 11.53
C GLU A 150 1.31 16.75 11.90
N GLU A 151 0.74 17.87 12.35
CA GLU A 151 -0.68 18.01 12.62
C GLU A 151 -1.51 17.73 11.35
N THR A 152 -1.11 18.29 10.21
CA THR A 152 -1.79 18.07 8.93
C THR A 152 -1.76 16.60 8.53
N LEU A 153 -0.61 15.91 8.69
CA LEU A 153 -0.49 14.49 8.40
C LEU A 153 -1.40 13.65 9.28
N THR A 154 -1.43 13.92 10.58
CA THR A 154 -2.33 13.25 11.52
C THR A 154 -3.81 13.40 11.11
N LYS A 155 -4.23 14.61 10.70
CA LYS A 155 -5.60 14.86 10.23
C LYS A 155 -5.92 14.12 8.94
N VAL A 156 -4.99 14.02 8.02
CA VAL A 156 -5.14 13.23 6.79
C VAL A 156 -5.27 11.73 7.12
N GLU A 157 -4.49 11.23 8.06
CA GLU A 157 -4.54 9.82 8.47
C GLU A 157 -5.86 9.49 9.19
N GLU A 158 -6.33 10.35 10.08
CA GLU A 158 -7.65 10.22 10.70
C GLU A 158 -8.76 10.17 9.63
N ALA A 159 -8.73 11.08 8.67
CA ALA A 159 -9.71 11.14 7.58
C ALA A 159 -9.64 9.90 6.66
N LEU A 160 -8.45 9.35 6.43
CA LEU A 160 -8.26 8.11 5.67
C LEU A 160 -8.81 6.89 6.45
N ALA A 161 -8.61 6.85 7.77
CA ALA A 161 -9.10 5.77 8.62
C ALA A 161 -10.63 5.70 8.64
N ASP A 162 -11.32 6.82 8.51
CA ASP A 162 -12.79 6.92 8.44
C ASP A 162 -13.37 6.44 7.10
N LEU A 163 -12.54 6.28 6.06
CA LEU A 163 -13.02 5.78 4.77
C LEU A 163 -13.40 4.29 4.85
N PRO A 164 -14.50 3.88 4.19
CA PRO A 164 -14.77 2.46 3.95
C PRO A 164 -13.56 1.78 3.31
N GLU A 165 -13.20 0.56 3.79
CA GLU A 165 -12.00 -0.18 3.40
C GLU A 165 -11.72 -0.17 1.88
N LYS A 166 -12.75 -0.48 1.06
CA LYS A 166 -12.58 -0.52 -0.41
C LYS A 166 -12.27 0.84 -1.01
N GLN A 167 -12.82 1.92 -0.46
CA GLN A 167 -12.57 3.29 -0.93
C GLN A 167 -11.16 3.73 -0.53
N ARG A 168 -10.75 3.47 0.71
CA ARG A 168 -9.41 3.73 1.22
C ARG A 168 -8.37 2.99 0.38
N THR A 169 -8.51 1.68 0.21
CA THR A 169 -7.60 0.86 -0.61
C THR A 169 -7.49 1.37 -2.05
N ALA A 170 -8.62 1.69 -2.71
CA ALA A 170 -8.60 2.22 -4.07
C ALA A 170 -7.83 3.54 -4.18
N LEU A 171 -8.02 4.42 -3.21
CA LEU A 171 -7.35 5.72 -3.17
C LEU A 171 -5.84 5.59 -2.91
N LEU A 172 -5.44 4.71 -1.98
CA LEU A 172 -4.04 4.44 -1.66
C LEU A 172 -3.30 3.83 -2.85
N LEU A 173 -3.90 2.87 -3.54
CA LEU A 173 -3.34 2.30 -4.77
C LEU A 173 -3.14 3.35 -5.86
N CYS A 174 -4.06 4.29 -5.99
CA CYS A 174 -3.95 5.39 -6.95
C CYS A 174 -2.78 6.32 -6.64
N LYS A 175 -2.46 6.53 -5.36
CA LYS A 175 -1.40 7.44 -4.91
C LYS A 175 -0.04 6.74 -4.87
N GLU A 176 0.07 5.64 -4.13
CA GLU A 176 1.37 5.04 -3.80
C GLU A 176 1.94 4.18 -4.96
N GLY A 177 1.09 3.63 -5.80
CA GLY A 177 1.51 2.73 -6.88
C GLY A 177 1.68 3.39 -8.25
N GLU A 178 1.31 4.67 -8.39
CA GLU A 178 1.21 5.34 -9.70
C GLU A 178 0.41 4.52 -10.73
N LEU A 179 -0.59 3.79 -10.22
CA LEU A 179 -1.37 2.83 -10.97
C LEU A 179 -2.53 3.52 -11.72
N SER A 180 -2.74 3.12 -12.96
CA SER A 180 -3.94 3.49 -13.71
C SER A 180 -5.21 2.89 -13.09
N TYR A 181 -6.36 3.47 -13.37
CA TYR A 181 -7.64 2.94 -12.87
C TYR A 181 -7.92 1.52 -13.36
N GLU A 182 -7.43 1.16 -14.54
CA GLU A 182 -7.49 -0.19 -15.10
C GLU A 182 -6.65 -1.17 -14.27
N GLU A 183 -5.44 -0.77 -13.87
CA GLU A 183 -4.56 -1.57 -13.04
C GLU A 183 -5.14 -1.75 -11.63
N ILE A 184 -5.66 -0.67 -11.04
CA ILE A 184 -6.36 -0.71 -9.74
C ILE A 184 -7.59 -1.63 -9.81
N SER A 185 -8.35 -1.59 -10.90
CA SER A 185 -9.52 -2.46 -11.07
C SER A 185 -9.14 -3.94 -11.04
N LYS A 186 -8.00 -4.30 -11.66
CA LYS A 186 -7.44 -5.66 -11.62
C LYS A 186 -7.03 -6.07 -10.22
N ILE A 187 -6.30 -5.20 -9.50
CA ILE A 187 -5.87 -5.46 -8.12
C ILE A 187 -7.08 -5.64 -7.19
N LEU A 188 -8.13 -4.82 -7.35
CA LEU A 188 -9.33 -4.87 -6.51
C LEU A 188 -10.31 -5.99 -6.91
N GLY A 189 -10.16 -6.58 -8.09
CA GLY A 189 -11.14 -7.53 -8.64
C GLY A 189 -12.50 -6.87 -8.90
N THR A 190 -12.53 -5.61 -9.38
CA THR A 190 -13.75 -4.84 -9.64
C THR A 190 -13.77 -4.33 -11.08
N SER A 191 -14.92 -3.83 -11.54
CA SER A 191 -14.98 -3.18 -12.86
C SER A 191 -14.28 -1.80 -12.82
N LEU A 192 -13.79 -1.35 -13.98
CA LEU A 192 -13.21 -0.01 -14.13
C LEU A 192 -14.17 1.10 -13.65
N GLN A 193 -15.46 0.97 -13.97
CA GLN A 193 -16.46 1.95 -13.54
C GLN A 193 -16.65 1.96 -12.01
N ALA A 194 -16.67 0.78 -11.39
CA ALA A 194 -16.73 0.67 -9.93
C ALA A 194 -15.48 1.28 -9.27
N THR A 195 -14.29 1.01 -9.82
CA THR A 195 -13.03 1.59 -9.34
C THR A 195 -13.04 3.12 -9.40
N LYS A 196 -13.46 3.71 -10.55
CA LYS A 196 -13.62 5.17 -10.68
C LYS A 196 -14.57 5.73 -9.63
N SER A 197 -15.70 5.05 -9.39
CA SER A 197 -16.68 5.46 -8.39
C SER A 197 -16.12 5.38 -6.96
N LEU A 198 -15.35 4.33 -6.62
CA LEU A 198 -14.71 4.19 -5.32
C LEU A 198 -13.72 5.33 -5.05
N ILE A 199 -12.85 5.63 -6.01
CA ILE A 199 -11.85 6.70 -5.90
C ILE A 199 -12.53 8.08 -5.80
N HIS A 200 -13.55 8.31 -6.64
CA HIS A 200 -14.30 9.57 -6.59
C HIS A 200 -14.95 9.80 -5.22
N ARG A 201 -15.68 8.79 -4.70
CA ARG A 201 -16.32 8.88 -3.37
C ARG A 201 -15.31 9.10 -2.26
N ALA A 202 -14.16 8.37 -2.29
CA ALA A 202 -13.10 8.58 -1.32
C ALA A 202 -12.60 10.03 -1.33
N ARG A 203 -12.35 10.61 -2.50
CA ARG A 203 -11.90 11.99 -2.64
C ARG A 203 -12.93 13.00 -2.14
N GLU A 204 -14.21 12.79 -2.42
CA GLU A 204 -15.27 13.69 -1.92
C GLU A 204 -15.39 13.62 -0.41
N ILE A 205 -15.33 12.45 0.21
CA ILE A 205 -15.33 12.31 1.67
C ILE A 205 -14.13 13.06 2.27
N LEU A 206 -12.91 12.81 1.77
CA LEU A 206 -11.73 13.51 2.26
C LEU A 206 -11.81 15.02 2.08
N LYS A 207 -12.30 15.48 0.94
CA LYS A 207 -12.49 16.91 0.67
C LYS A 207 -13.43 17.55 1.68
N VAL A 208 -14.55 16.92 1.98
CA VAL A 208 -15.52 17.41 2.98
C VAL A 208 -14.90 17.43 4.37
N ARG A 209 -14.19 16.37 4.75
CA ARG A 209 -13.53 16.24 6.06
C ARG A 209 -12.39 17.23 6.26
N LEU A 210 -11.52 17.40 5.27
CA LEU A 210 -10.33 18.24 5.38
C LEU A 210 -10.59 19.73 5.09
N LYS A 211 -11.68 20.08 4.39
CA LYS A 211 -11.98 21.46 4.02
C LYS A 211 -12.08 22.44 5.22
N PRO A 212 -12.78 22.11 6.33
CA PRO A 212 -12.83 22.98 7.49
C PRO A 212 -11.44 23.26 8.07
N TYR A 213 -10.64 22.19 8.22
CA TYR A 213 -9.27 22.29 8.76
C TYR A 213 -8.37 23.18 7.90
N LEU A 214 -8.40 23.02 6.57
CA LEU A 214 -7.59 23.82 5.65
C LEU A 214 -8.00 25.30 5.59
N HIS A 215 -9.21 25.65 6.02
CA HIS A 215 -9.72 27.02 6.00
C HIS A 215 -9.63 27.71 7.36
N SER A 216 -9.84 26.99 8.46
CA SER A 216 -9.96 27.55 9.82
C SER A 216 -8.94 26.99 10.81
N GLY A 217 -8.22 25.92 10.46
CA GLY A 217 -7.43 25.15 11.42
C GLY A 217 -8.28 24.33 12.41
N GLU A 218 -9.62 24.33 12.27
CA GLU A 218 -10.52 23.59 13.14
C GLU A 218 -10.91 22.24 12.56
N TRP A 219 -10.78 21.19 13.37
CA TRP A 219 -11.19 19.83 13.02
C TRP A 219 -12.47 19.46 13.73
N ASN A 220 -13.57 19.38 12.99
CA ASN A 220 -14.85 18.92 13.54
C ASN A 220 -14.92 17.40 13.52
N ARG A 221 -14.88 16.78 14.71
CA ARG A 221 -15.32 15.40 14.94
C ARG A 221 -16.82 15.44 15.24
N GLU A 222 -17.67 15.14 14.28
CA GLU A 222 -19.04 14.71 14.49
C GLU A 222 -19.18 13.22 14.22
#